data_e4613a3b518f06ab6e197f76d6dc4eea
#
_entry.id   e4613a3b518f06ab6e197f76d6dc4eea
#
_cell.length_a   1.000
_cell.length_b   1.000
_cell.length_c   1.000
_cell.angle_alpha   90.00
_cell.angle_beta   90.00
_cell.angle_gamma   90.00
#
_symmetry.space_group_name_H-M   'P 1'
#
loop_
_entity.id
_entity.type
_entity.pdbx_description
1 polymer ?
#
loop_
_entity_poly.entity_id
_entity_poly.type
_entity_poly.pdbx_seq_one_letter_code
_entity_poly.pdbx_strand_id
1 'polypeptide(L)'
;MLAPLRFASLGSGSRGNSTLVEWSAGTLLIDCGFSVKEANQRLERLGKRAEDLQAILVTHEHADHIKGVATMARRYDLPVYMTPGTYHSRNLGELPDLRLIEAYTPFVLNDLQITPVAVPHDAREPTQFVFEYAGLRLGILTDLGSITAHVEAHYQDLDAMVLEANHDPAMLASGSYPSSLKQRVGGLWGHLSNQQAAGFLQRLNCARLQHLVVAHISQQNNSLELAQAALAPVTAEVKQVTFACQNQGFDWLSVS
;
A
#
# COMPACT_ATOMS: atom_id res chain seq x y z
N MET A 1 1.66 -17.13 23.44
CA MET A 1 2.27 -16.66 22.16
C MET A 1 1.62 -15.35 21.83
N LEU A 2 2.41 -14.33 21.46
CA LEU A 2 1.86 -13.09 20.89
C LEU A 2 1.11 -13.43 19.59
N ALA A 3 0.01 -12.74 19.32
CA ALA A 3 -0.67 -12.89 18.04
C ALA A 3 0.29 -12.44 16.93
N PRO A 4 0.35 -13.13 15.79
CA PRO A 4 1.25 -12.76 14.70
C PRO A 4 0.84 -11.40 14.12
N LEU A 5 1.82 -10.67 13.57
CA LEU A 5 1.53 -9.58 12.65
C LEU A 5 1.08 -10.23 11.34
N ARG A 6 -0.08 -9.86 10.82
CA ARG A 6 -0.55 -10.38 9.54
C ARG A 6 -1.19 -9.29 8.69
N PHE A 7 -1.21 -9.52 7.39
CA PHE A 7 -1.73 -8.54 6.45
C PHE A 7 -2.43 -9.21 5.27
N ALA A 8 -3.36 -8.51 4.67
CA ALA A 8 -4.15 -8.96 3.52
C ALA A 8 -4.58 -7.75 2.69
N SER A 9 -5.06 -7.95 1.47
CA SER A 9 -5.59 -6.85 0.67
C SER A 9 -7.02 -7.14 0.19
N LEU A 10 -7.83 -6.10 0.21
CA LEU A 10 -9.18 -6.11 -0.38
C LEU A 10 -9.12 -6.02 -1.91
N GLY A 11 -8.06 -5.43 -2.45
CA GLY A 11 -7.80 -5.25 -3.88
C GLY A 11 -6.66 -4.28 -4.10
N SER A 12 -5.98 -4.38 -5.25
CA SER A 12 -4.80 -3.59 -5.59
C SER A 12 -4.76 -3.24 -7.06
N GLY A 13 -4.76 -1.93 -7.37
CA GLY A 13 -4.71 -1.37 -8.72
C GLY A 13 -5.60 -0.15 -8.88
N SER A 14 -5.62 0.46 -10.07
CA SER A 14 -6.21 1.77 -10.38
C SER A 14 -7.74 1.91 -10.20
N ARG A 15 -8.45 0.82 -9.86
CA ARG A 15 -9.89 0.86 -9.58
C ARG A 15 -10.22 0.82 -8.10
N GLY A 16 -9.22 0.69 -7.24
CA GLY A 16 -9.34 0.72 -5.80
C GLY A 16 -8.25 -0.09 -5.13
N ASN A 17 -7.66 0.52 -4.11
CA ASN A 17 -6.64 -0.06 -3.25
C ASN A 17 -7.15 -0.07 -1.83
N SER A 18 -6.87 -1.13 -1.11
CA SER A 18 -7.11 -1.21 0.33
C SER A 18 -6.38 -2.42 0.90
N THR A 19 -5.63 -2.19 1.97
CA THR A 19 -4.83 -3.23 2.64
C THR A 19 -5.20 -3.29 4.12
N LEU A 20 -5.25 -4.49 4.68
CA LEU A 20 -5.46 -4.73 6.11
C LEU A 20 -4.12 -5.07 6.77
N VAL A 21 -3.88 -4.49 7.94
CA VAL A 21 -2.81 -4.88 8.85
C VAL A 21 -3.44 -5.23 10.19
N GLU A 22 -3.18 -6.45 10.65
CA GLU A 22 -3.74 -6.98 11.90
C GLU A 22 -2.63 -7.40 12.86
N TRP A 23 -2.82 -7.04 14.13
CA TRP A 23 -1.97 -7.43 15.25
C TRP A 23 -2.83 -7.78 16.47
N SER A 24 -2.23 -8.00 17.63
CA SER A 24 -2.96 -8.47 18.83
C SER A 24 -4.12 -7.57 19.27
N ALA A 25 -3.96 -6.25 19.10
CA ALA A 25 -4.94 -5.27 19.61
C ALA A 25 -5.98 -4.84 18.58
N GLY A 26 -5.88 -5.28 17.29
CA GLY A 26 -6.89 -4.93 16.30
C GLY A 26 -6.48 -5.05 14.84
N THR A 27 -7.24 -4.41 13.98
CA THR A 27 -7.06 -4.40 12.53
C THR A 27 -7.12 -2.96 12.02
N LEU A 28 -6.13 -2.55 11.23
CA LEU A 28 -6.12 -1.28 10.49
C LEU A 28 -6.55 -1.50 9.04
N LEU A 29 -7.22 -0.49 8.49
CA LEU A 29 -7.47 -0.36 7.06
C LEU A 29 -6.54 0.72 6.49
N ILE A 30 -5.68 0.36 5.56
CA ILE A 30 -4.84 1.31 4.81
C ILE A 30 -5.56 1.56 3.49
N ASP A 31 -6.01 2.79 3.31
CA ASP A 31 -6.88 3.25 2.22
C ASP A 31 -8.25 2.54 2.13
N CYS A 32 -9.18 3.19 1.47
CA CYS A 32 -10.47 2.63 1.09
C CYS A 32 -10.87 3.17 -0.28
N GLY A 33 -10.27 2.63 -1.34
CA GLY A 33 -10.56 3.02 -2.72
C GLY A 33 -11.88 2.48 -3.26
N PHE A 34 -12.60 1.68 -2.47
CA PHE A 34 -13.87 1.04 -2.83
C PHE A 34 -15.07 1.78 -2.22
N SER A 35 -16.26 1.56 -2.78
CA SER A 35 -17.49 1.94 -2.07
C SER A 35 -17.62 1.14 -0.77
N VAL A 36 -18.33 1.67 0.24
CA VAL A 36 -18.53 0.96 1.53
C VAL A 36 -19.17 -0.41 1.32
N LYS A 37 -20.15 -0.51 0.39
CA LYS A 37 -20.77 -1.79 0.06
C LYS A 37 -19.74 -2.81 -0.45
N GLU A 38 -18.90 -2.38 -1.36
CA GLU A 38 -17.87 -3.23 -1.95
C GLU A 38 -16.76 -3.56 -0.94
N ALA A 39 -16.32 -2.58 -0.13
CA ALA A 39 -15.35 -2.81 0.94
C ALA A 39 -15.86 -3.85 1.96
N ASN A 40 -17.12 -3.79 2.38
CA ASN A 40 -17.72 -4.77 3.29
C ASN A 40 -17.72 -6.18 2.69
N GLN A 41 -18.13 -6.34 1.43
CA GLN A 41 -18.09 -7.65 0.76
C GLN A 41 -16.67 -8.24 0.70
N ARG A 42 -15.67 -7.38 0.49
CA ARG A 42 -14.27 -7.77 0.43
C ARG A 42 -13.70 -8.09 1.82
N LEU A 43 -14.12 -7.36 2.86
CA LEU A 43 -13.82 -7.66 4.27
C LEU A 43 -14.39 -9.01 4.68
N GLU A 44 -15.66 -9.28 4.37
CA GLU A 44 -16.33 -10.56 4.65
C GLU A 44 -15.58 -11.75 4.02
N ARG A 45 -15.07 -11.60 2.80
CA ARG A 45 -14.23 -12.62 2.14
C ARG A 45 -12.99 -12.98 2.98
N LEU A 46 -12.42 -12.00 3.68
CA LEU A 46 -11.26 -12.17 4.57
C LEU A 46 -11.66 -12.52 6.02
N GLY A 47 -12.94 -12.81 6.28
CA GLY A 47 -13.46 -13.12 7.61
C GLY A 47 -13.46 -11.93 8.56
N LYS A 48 -13.55 -10.68 8.03
CA LYS A 48 -13.59 -9.45 8.80
C LYS A 48 -14.90 -8.68 8.53
N ARG A 49 -15.25 -7.84 9.48
CA ARG A 49 -16.31 -6.85 9.36
C ARG A 49 -15.73 -5.46 9.55
N ALA A 50 -16.43 -4.43 9.08
CA ALA A 50 -15.96 -3.05 9.25
C ALA A 50 -15.92 -2.62 10.72
N GLU A 51 -16.76 -3.22 11.57
CA GLU A 51 -16.78 -3.00 13.01
C GLU A 51 -15.54 -3.55 13.73
N ASP A 52 -14.78 -4.44 13.09
CA ASP A 52 -13.54 -4.99 13.64
C ASP A 52 -12.34 -4.04 13.44
N LEU A 53 -12.51 -2.98 12.62
CA LEU A 53 -11.46 -2.02 12.32
C LEU A 53 -11.25 -1.04 13.47
N GLN A 54 -9.98 -0.71 13.74
CA GLN A 54 -9.58 0.26 14.77
C GLN A 54 -9.43 1.68 14.20
N ALA A 55 -9.03 1.79 12.94
CA ALA A 55 -8.82 3.06 12.25
C ALA A 55 -8.64 2.86 10.75
N ILE A 56 -8.68 3.98 10.01
CA ILE A 56 -8.29 4.07 8.60
C ILE A 56 -7.04 4.95 8.52
N LEU A 57 -5.98 4.45 7.88
CA LEU A 57 -4.81 5.23 7.48
C LEU A 57 -4.95 5.56 5.99
N VAL A 58 -4.76 6.81 5.60
CA VAL A 58 -4.86 7.24 4.21
C VAL A 58 -3.48 7.64 3.70
N THR A 59 -3.07 7.03 2.59
CA THR A 59 -1.76 7.29 1.96
C THR A 59 -1.75 8.61 1.21
N HIS A 60 -2.78 8.88 0.40
CA HIS A 60 -2.92 10.10 -0.38
C HIS A 60 -4.35 10.26 -0.94
N GLU A 61 -4.62 11.38 -1.62
CA GLU A 61 -5.97 11.80 -2.02
C GLU A 61 -6.48 11.24 -3.35
N HIS A 62 -5.79 10.36 -4.06
CA HIS A 62 -6.31 9.81 -5.30
C HIS A 62 -7.58 8.97 -5.07
N ALA A 63 -8.49 9.01 -6.05
CA ALA A 63 -9.83 8.43 -5.89
C ALA A 63 -9.83 6.92 -5.59
N ASP A 64 -8.86 6.20 -6.13
CA ASP A 64 -8.66 4.76 -5.91
C ASP A 64 -8.06 4.42 -4.54
N HIS A 65 -7.79 5.43 -3.70
CA HIS A 65 -7.35 5.30 -2.31
C HIS A 65 -8.37 5.88 -1.32
N ILE A 66 -8.98 7.04 -1.63
CA ILE A 66 -9.74 7.81 -0.64
C ILE A 66 -11.28 7.71 -0.81
N LYS A 67 -11.77 7.18 -1.93
CA LYS A 67 -13.19 7.22 -2.34
C LYS A 67 -14.19 6.79 -1.25
N GLY A 68 -13.90 5.73 -0.52
CA GLY A 68 -14.77 5.18 0.52
C GLY A 68 -14.49 5.67 1.93
N VAL A 69 -13.33 6.31 2.15
CA VAL A 69 -12.81 6.64 3.50
C VAL A 69 -13.83 7.39 4.33
N ALA A 70 -14.32 8.52 3.86
CA ALA A 70 -15.22 9.36 4.65
C ALA A 70 -16.57 8.69 4.96
N THR A 71 -17.09 7.89 4.03
CA THR A 71 -18.35 7.17 4.24
C THR A 71 -18.14 5.99 5.20
N MET A 72 -17.02 5.28 5.10
CA MET A 72 -16.64 4.20 6.01
C MET A 72 -16.45 4.75 7.42
N ALA A 73 -15.67 5.82 7.57
CA ALA A 73 -15.40 6.48 8.86
C ALA A 73 -16.69 6.89 9.56
N ARG A 74 -17.60 7.62 8.88
CA ARG A 74 -18.89 8.04 9.47
C ARG A 74 -19.81 6.89 9.82
N ARG A 75 -19.82 5.83 9.01
CA ARG A 75 -20.76 4.72 9.22
C ARG A 75 -20.36 3.84 10.40
N TYR A 76 -19.07 3.70 10.65
CA TYR A 76 -18.53 2.79 11.65
C TYR A 76 -17.76 3.51 12.78
N ASP A 77 -17.86 4.84 12.83
CA ASP A 77 -17.23 5.71 13.83
C ASP A 77 -15.72 5.48 13.95
N LEU A 78 -15.05 5.40 12.78
CA LEU A 78 -13.63 5.07 12.72
C LEU A 78 -12.75 6.33 12.71
N PRO A 79 -11.69 6.39 13.54
CA PRO A 79 -10.65 7.39 13.43
C PRO A 79 -9.97 7.32 12.05
N VAL A 80 -9.66 8.48 11.47
CA VAL A 80 -8.97 8.58 10.17
C VAL A 80 -7.67 9.34 10.34
N TYR A 81 -6.56 8.70 9.98
CA TYR A 81 -5.22 9.27 10.01
C TYR A 81 -4.80 9.62 8.59
N MET A 82 -4.38 10.86 8.36
CA MET A 82 -3.84 11.32 7.09
C MET A 82 -2.99 12.57 7.27
N THR A 83 -2.16 12.89 6.26
CA THR A 83 -1.40 14.13 6.27
C THR A 83 -2.30 15.36 6.05
N PRO A 84 -1.89 16.55 6.52
CA PRO A 84 -2.61 17.81 6.24
C PRO A 84 -2.82 18.03 4.74
N GLY A 85 -1.81 17.76 3.91
CA GLY A 85 -1.92 17.90 2.46
C GLY A 85 -2.98 17.02 1.85
N THR A 86 -3.03 15.74 2.22
CA THR A 86 -4.08 14.80 1.80
C THR A 86 -5.46 15.29 2.23
N TYR A 87 -5.62 15.71 3.49
CA TYR A 87 -6.89 16.22 4.00
C TYR A 87 -7.39 17.44 3.24
N HIS A 88 -6.53 18.44 3.02
CA HIS A 88 -6.91 19.67 2.34
C HIS A 88 -7.09 19.53 0.82
N SER A 89 -6.69 18.42 0.23
CA SER A 89 -6.84 18.17 -1.22
C SER A 89 -8.23 17.68 -1.62
N ARG A 90 -9.03 17.23 -0.68
CA ARG A 90 -10.39 16.71 -0.92
C ARG A 90 -11.38 17.22 0.11
N ASN A 91 -12.58 17.53 -0.36
CA ASN A 91 -13.69 17.79 0.54
C ASN A 91 -14.29 16.45 1.00
N LEU A 92 -13.86 15.97 2.17
CA LEU A 92 -14.34 14.72 2.76
C LEU A 92 -15.60 14.94 3.63
N GLY A 93 -16.02 16.21 3.82
CA GLY A 93 -17.02 16.57 4.82
C GLY A 93 -16.48 16.37 6.25
N GLU A 94 -17.36 16.41 7.22
CA GLU A 94 -17.02 16.16 8.62
C GLU A 94 -16.68 14.69 8.84
N LEU A 95 -15.53 14.44 9.47
CA LEU A 95 -15.07 13.11 9.88
C LEU A 95 -15.29 12.97 11.39
N PRO A 96 -15.68 11.78 11.90
CA PRO A 96 -15.96 11.58 13.33
C PRO A 96 -14.73 11.83 14.21
N ASP A 97 -13.57 11.36 13.80
CA ASP A 97 -12.29 11.55 14.49
C ASP A 97 -11.17 11.68 13.43
N LEU A 98 -10.80 12.92 13.09
CA LEU A 98 -9.68 13.19 12.18
C LEU A 98 -8.40 13.39 12.99
N ARG A 99 -7.37 12.61 12.65
CA ARG A 99 -6.03 12.70 13.25
C ARG A 99 -5.00 13.02 12.17
N LEU A 100 -4.50 14.24 12.19
CA LEU A 100 -3.45 14.65 11.27
C LEU A 100 -2.11 14.06 11.72
N ILE A 101 -1.39 13.47 10.76
CA ILE A 101 -0.06 12.90 10.95
C ILE A 101 0.97 13.63 10.10
N GLU A 102 2.21 13.61 10.55
CA GLU A 102 3.35 14.17 9.82
C GLU A 102 4.11 13.06 9.08
N ALA A 103 4.48 13.31 7.82
CA ALA A 103 5.09 12.33 6.92
C ALA A 103 6.47 11.80 7.38
N TYR A 104 7.03 12.32 8.47
CA TYR A 104 8.37 11.96 8.98
C TYR A 104 8.37 11.62 10.46
N THR A 105 7.20 11.64 11.11
CA THR A 105 7.10 11.46 12.56
C THR A 105 6.38 10.15 12.89
N PRO A 106 7.08 9.13 13.40
CA PRO A 106 6.45 7.91 13.87
C PRO A 106 5.43 8.15 14.98
N PHE A 107 4.37 7.38 14.99
CA PHE A 107 3.38 7.37 16.07
C PHE A 107 3.01 5.95 16.46
N VAL A 108 2.33 5.79 17.59
CA VAL A 108 1.93 4.49 18.12
C VAL A 108 0.41 4.43 18.20
N LEU A 109 -0.16 3.33 17.72
CA LEU A 109 -1.57 2.98 17.91
C LEU A 109 -1.63 1.70 18.75
N ASN A 110 -2.05 1.82 19.99
CA ASN A 110 -1.91 0.79 21.01
C ASN A 110 -0.43 0.38 21.15
N ASP A 111 -0.04 -0.81 20.73
CA ASP A 111 1.34 -1.34 20.76
C ASP A 111 1.96 -1.52 19.35
N LEU A 112 1.26 -1.05 18.30
CA LEU A 112 1.75 -1.01 16.93
C LEU A 112 2.44 0.33 16.66
N GLN A 113 3.74 0.31 16.39
CA GLN A 113 4.45 1.49 15.90
C GLN A 113 4.21 1.66 14.39
N ILE A 114 3.89 2.87 13.96
CA ILE A 114 3.60 3.23 12.57
C ILE A 114 4.53 4.36 12.17
N THR A 115 5.33 4.13 11.16
CA THR A 115 6.24 5.12 10.58
C THR A 115 5.70 5.58 9.23
N PRO A 116 5.17 6.82 9.13
CA PRO A 116 4.84 7.42 7.84
C PRO A 116 6.12 7.73 7.07
N VAL A 117 6.15 7.40 5.79
CA VAL A 117 7.29 7.61 4.91
C VAL A 117 6.85 8.43 3.70
N ALA A 118 7.35 9.65 3.55
CA ALA A 118 7.07 10.48 2.40
C ALA A 118 7.61 9.85 1.11
N VAL A 119 6.79 9.85 0.06
CA VAL A 119 7.13 9.25 -1.23
C VAL A 119 6.95 10.22 -2.39
N PRO A 120 7.77 10.13 -3.45
CA PRO A 120 7.57 10.92 -4.66
C PRO A 120 6.36 10.39 -5.44
N HIS A 121 5.22 11.07 -5.31
CA HIS A 121 4.01 10.79 -6.08
C HIS A 121 3.29 12.08 -6.43
N ASP A 122 2.46 12.08 -7.48
CA ASP A 122 1.75 13.26 -7.96
C ASP A 122 0.49 13.58 -7.13
N ALA A 123 0.68 13.62 -5.82
CA ALA A 123 -0.27 13.97 -4.80
C ALA A 123 0.28 15.10 -3.92
N ARG A 124 -0.54 15.68 -3.04
CA ARG A 124 -0.15 16.87 -2.31
C ARG A 124 0.84 16.61 -1.17
N GLU A 125 0.62 15.52 -0.44
CA GLU A 125 1.50 15.10 0.66
C GLU A 125 1.41 13.58 0.83
N PRO A 126 1.87 12.81 -0.19
CA PRO A 126 1.72 11.36 -0.21
C PRO A 126 2.67 10.70 0.79
N THR A 127 2.13 9.74 1.54
CA THR A 127 2.89 8.92 2.49
C THR A 127 2.59 7.45 2.28
N GLN A 128 3.58 6.62 2.57
CA GLN A 128 3.45 5.18 2.72
C GLN A 128 3.81 4.80 4.15
N PHE A 129 3.70 3.53 4.53
CA PHE A 129 3.82 3.15 5.94
C PHE A 129 4.73 1.95 6.16
N VAL A 130 5.52 2.02 7.23
CA VAL A 130 6.21 0.88 7.84
C VAL A 130 5.58 0.64 9.22
N PHE A 131 5.21 -0.61 9.48
CA PHE A 131 4.61 -1.08 10.73
C PHE A 131 5.60 -1.93 11.49
N GLU A 132 5.72 -1.68 12.80
CA GLU A 132 6.58 -2.47 13.68
C GLU A 132 5.77 -2.98 14.88
N TYR A 133 5.78 -4.30 15.08
CA TYR A 133 5.08 -4.97 16.15
C TYR A 133 5.86 -6.19 16.62
N ALA A 134 6.15 -6.28 17.93
CA ALA A 134 6.85 -7.42 18.55
C ALA A 134 8.19 -7.79 17.86
N GLY A 135 8.92 -6.79 17.33
CA GLY A 135 10.18 -6.96 16.62
C GLY A 135 10.04 -7.38 15.15
N LEU A 136 8.81 -7.50 14.63
CA LEU A 136 8.50 -7.76 13.24
C LEU A 136 8.24 -6.45 12.50
N ARG A 137 8.66 -6.38 11.22
CA ARG A 137 8.54 -5.19 10.40
C ARG A 137 7.82 -5.50 9.08
N LEU A 138 6.74 -4.77 8.80
CA LEU A 138 5.98 -4.83 7.55
C LEU A 138 6.03 -3.47 6.85
N GLY A 139 6.48 -3.43 5.61
CA GLY A 139 6.45 -2.24 4.75
C GLY A 139 5.35 -2.31 3.71
N ILE A 140 4.57 -1.24 3.54
CA ILE A 140 3.66 -1.05 2.41
C ILE A 140 4.21 0.10 1.59
N LEU A 141 4.46 -0.12 0.29
CA LEU A 141 5.08 0.84 -0.61
C LEU A 141 4.47 0.73 -2.00
N THR A 142 3.44 1.52 -2.23
CA THR A 142 2.77 1.66 -3.53
C THR A 142 2.70 3.14 -3.91
N ASP A 143 2.37 3.41 -5.17
CA ASP A 143 2.14 4.78 -5.64
C ASP A 143 3.34 5.70 -5.40
N LEU A 144 4.44 5.37 -6.08
CA LEU A 144 5.63 6.22 -6.10
C LEU A 144 6.34 6.11 -7.45
N GLY A 145 6.84 7.24 -7.96
CA GLY A 145 7.51 7.29 -9.27
C GLY A 145 9.02 7.10 -9.21
N SER A 146 9.63 7.20 -8.03
CA SER A 146 11.07 7.05 -7.84
C SER A 146 11.44 6.66 -6.42
N ILE A 147 12.58 5.98 -6.27
CA ILE A 147 13.13 5.59 -4.96
C ILE A 147 14.11 6.67 -4.50
N THR A 148 13.80 7.29 -3.36
CA THR A 148 14.70 8.25 -2.69
C THR A 148 15.54 7.54 -1.63
N ALA A 149 16.64 8.17 -1.20
CA ALA A 149 17.43 7.68 -0.07
C ALA A 149 16.62 7.55 1.23
N HIS A 150 15.63 8.44 1.41
CA HIS A 150 14.69 8.39 2.53
C HIS A 150 13.83 7.11 2.48
N VAL A 151 13.23 6.80 1.34
CA VAL A 151 12.46 5.55 1.15
C VAL A 151 13.38 4.35 1.38
N GLU A 152 14.56 4.31 0.74
CA GLU A 152 15.49 3.19 0.87
C GLU A 152 15.91 2.93 2.33
N ALA A 153 16.14 3.99 3.11
CA ALA A 153 16.54 3.86 4.52
C ALA A 153 15.42 3.26 5.40
N HIS A 154 14.14 3.57 5.14
CA HIS A 154 13.03 3.09 5.96
C HIS A 154 12.59 1.65 5.66
N TYR A 155 12.85 1.18 4.44
CA TYR A 155 12.44 -0.15 3.99
C TYR A 155 13.53 -1.23 4.10
N GLN A 156 14.63 -0.97 4.81
CA GLN A 156 15.64 -1.99 5.14
C GLN A 156 15.11 -2.98 6.18
N ASP A 157 15.64 -4.20 6.16
CA ASP A 157 15.43 -5.23 7.20
C ASP A 157 13.94 -5.56 7.49
N LEU A 158 13.10 -5.59 6.47
CA LEU A 158 11.70 -5.95 6.59
C LEU A 158 11.51 -7.47 6.67
N ASP A 159 10.50 -7.90 7.44
CA ASP A 159 10.03 -9.29 7.48
C ASP A 159 8.96 -9.55 6.41
N ALA A 160 8.19 -8.51 6.03
CA ALA A 160 7.25 -8.57 4.92
C ALA A 160 7.17 -7.23 4.19
N MET A 161 6.88 -7.28 2.90
CA MET A 161 6.77 -6.09 2.07
C MET A 161 5.65 -6.21 1.03
N VAL A 162 4.85 -5.15 0.90
CA VAL A 162 4.00 -4.91 -0.27
C VAL A 162 4.69 -3.86 -1.12
N LEU A 163 5.06 -4.21 -2.35
CA LEU A 163 5.84 -3.35 -3.25
C LEU A 163 5.12 -3.19 -4.59
N GLU A 164 5.03 -1.95 -5.06
CA GLU A 164 4.54 -1.66 -6.39
C GLU A 164 5.48 -2.22 -7.49
N ALA A 165 4.86 -2.82 -8.53
CA ALA A 165 5.48 -3.02 -9.84
C ALA A 165 4.42 -2.72 -10.91
N ASN A 166 4.23 -1.42 -11.17
CA ASN A 166 3.06 -0.94 -11.88
C ASN A 166 3.10 -1.28 -13.37
N HIS A 167 4.18 -0.99 -14.07
CA HIS A 167 4.21 -1.10 -15.52
C HIS A 167 5.47 -1.74 -16.07
N ASP A 168 5.33 -2.38 -17.22
CA ASP A 168 6.45 -2.69 -18.11
C ASP A 168 6.72 -1.47 -19.01
N PRO A 169 7.97 -0.97 -19.09
CA PRO A 169 8.29 0.21 -19.89
C PRO A 169 7.96 0.09 -21.37
N ALA A 170 8.12 -1.10 -21.96
CA ALA A 170 7.83 -1.31 -23.38
C ALA A 170 6.31 -1.33 -23.64
N MET A 171 5.54 -1.97 -22.75
CA MET A 171 4.07 -1.93 -22.82
C MET A 171 3.54 -0.51 -22.62
N LEU A 172 4.07 0.24 -21.63
CA LEU A 172 3.67 1.63 -21.43
C LEU A 172 3.99 2.49 -22.66
N ALA A 173 5.19 2.35 -23.23
CA ALA A 173 5.61 3.11 -24.41
C ALA A 173 4.73 2.82 -25.64
N SER A 174 4.42 1.56 -25.90
CA SER A 174 3.61 1.12 -27.05
C SER A 174 2.09 1.12 -26.80
N GLY A 175 1.65 1.20 -25.53
CA GLY A 175 0.25 1.11 -25.12
C GLY A 175 -0.64 2.25 -25.65
N SER A 176 -1.92 2.14 -25.40
CA SER A 176 -2.97 3.05 -25.91
C SER A 176 -3.07 4.38 -25.15
N TYR A 177 -2.35 4.57 -24.06
CA TYR A 177 -2.42 5.82 -23.30
C TYR A 177 -1.93 7.02 -24.12
N PRO A 178 -2.57 8.21 -23.98
CA PRO A 178 -2.03 9.45 -24.52
C PRO A 178 -0.61 9.72 -24.01
N SER A 179 0.21 10.43 -24.81
CA SER A 179 1.61 10.70 -24.47
C SER A 179 1.79 11.39 -23.11
N SER A 180 0.88 12.32 -22.76
CA SER A 180 0.90 13.00 -21.46
C SER A 180 0.67 12.02 -20.30
N LEU A 181 -0.23 11.05 -20.45
CA LEU A 181 -0.48 10.04 -19.41
C LEU A 181 0.69 9.06 -19.31
N LYS A 182 1.32 8.67 -20.43
CA LYS A 182 2.54 7.85 -20.41
C LYS A 182 3.67 8.54 -19.67
N GLN A 183 3.88 9.83 -19.91
CA GLN A 183 4.88 10.64 -19.22
C GLN A 183 4.58 10.77 -17.74
N ARG A 184 3.30 10.94 -17.37
CA ARG A 184 2.87 10.98 -15.96
C ARG A 184 3.13 9.64 -15.27
N VAL A 185 2.66 8.53 -15.85
CA VAL A 185 2.78 7.19 -15.26
C VAL A 185 4.24 6.76 -15.11
N GLY A 186 5.06 6.92 -16.15
CA GLY A 186 6.49 6.54 -16.14
C GLY A 186 7.44 7.62 -15.60
N GLY A 187 6.90 8.76 -15.10
CA GLY A 187 7.70 9.88 -14.58
C GLY A 187 8.13 9.70 -13.13
N LEU A 188 9.00 10.60 -12.66
CA LEU A 188 9.56 10.56 -11.29
C LEU A 188 8.53 10.71 -10.16
N TRP A 189 7.31 11.14 -10.50
CA TRP A 189 6.17 11.31 -9.60
C TRP A 189 5.00 10.37 -9.96
N GLY A 190 5.21 9.45 -10.89
CA GLY A 190 4.21 8.50 -11.34
C GLY A 190 4.26 7.20 -10.53
N HIS A 191 4.63 6.11 -11.22
CA HIS A 191 4.66 4.77 -10.65
C HIS A 191 5.95 4.03 -11.02
N LEU A 192 6.38 3.09 -10.17
CA LEU A 192 7.54 2.25 -10.46
C LEU A 192 7.26 1.30 -11.62
N SER A 193 8.22 1.20 -12.53
CA SER A 193 8.27 0.09 -13.48
C SER A 193 8.70 -1.21 -12.79
N ASN A 194 8.50 -2.35 -13.46
CA ASN A 194 8.98 -3.65 -13.00
C ASN A 194 10.50 -3.64 -12.71
N GLN A 195 11.28 -2.99 -13.58
CA GLN A 195 12.73 -2.90 -13.44
C GLN A 195 13.16 -2.00 -12.28
N GLN A 196 12.43 -0.90 -12.02
CA GLN A 196 12.70 -0.04 -10.86
C GLN A 196 12.39 -0.76 -9.55
N ALA A 197 11.29 -1.52 -9.49
CA ALA A 197 10.94 -2.36 -8.35
C ALA A 197 12.02 -3.42 -8.08
N ALA A 198 12.47 -4.13 -9.12
CA ALA A 198 13.56 -5.11 -9.01
C ALA A 198 14.87 -4.45 -8.54
N GLY A 199 15.26 -3.32 -9.13
CA GLY A 199 16.44 -2.56 -8.73
C GLY A 199 16.37 -2.01 -7.30
N PHE A 200 15.19 -1.73 -6.79
CA PHE A 200 15.01 -1.36 -5.40
C PHE A 200 15.26 -2.55 -4.47
N LEU A 201 14.67 -3.70 -4.74
CA LEU A 201 14.88 -4.92 -3.95
C LEU A 201 16.37 -5.32 -3.87
N GLN A 202 17.13 -5.13 -4.95
CA GLN A 202 18.59 -5.39 -4.96
C GLN A 202 19.39 -4.52 -3.97
N ARG A 203 18.88 -3.35 -3.61
CA ARG A 203 19.54 -2.43 -2.67
C ARG A 203 19.09 -2.63 -1.23
N LEU A 204 18.03 -3.41 -1.00
CA LEU A 204 17.55 -3.70 0.34
C LEU A 204 18.24 -4.92 0.95
N ASN A 205 18.42 -4.89 2.26
CA ASN A 205 18.73 -6.10 3.01
C ASN A 205 17.46 -6.94 3.18
N CYS A 206 17.31 -7.94 2.32
CA CYS A 206 16.14 -8.83 2.30
C CYS A 206 16.34 -10.12 3.12
N ALA A 207 17.41 -10.24 3.93
CA ALA A 207 17.75 -11.47 4.65
C ALA A 207 16.62 -11.97 5.58
N ARG A 208 15.76 -11.05 6.09
CA ARG A 208 14.61 -11.37 6.95
C ARG A 208 13.30 -11.51 6.17
N LEU A 209 13.28 -11.18 4.86
CA LEU A 209 12.05 -11.05 4.09
C LEU A 209 11.36 -12.40 3.89
N GLN A 210 10.27 -12.62 4.61
CA GLN A 210 9.45 -13.85 4.54
C GLN A 210 8.43 -13.75 3.40
N HIS A 211 7.82 -12.58 3.23
CA HIS A 211 6.76 -12.33 2.25
C HIS A 211 7.05 -11.09 1.42
N LEU A 212 7.06 -11.24 0.11
CA LEU A 212 6.99 -10.12 -0.84
C LEU A 212 5.66 -10.20 -1.57
N VAL A 213 4.86 -9.15 -1.47
CA VAL A 213 3.65 -9.00 -2.28
C VAL A 213 3.91 -7.95 -3.36
N VAL A 214 3.88 -8.37 -4.61
CA VAL A 214 3.95 -7.46 -5.76
C VAL A 214 2.55 -6.92 -6.02
N ALA A 215 2.40 -5.61 -5.96
CA ALA A 215 1.10 -4.93 -5.91
C ALA A 215 0.98 -3.83 -6.97
N HIS A 216 -0.20 -3.25 -7.09
CA HIS A 216 -0.53 -2.14 -7.98
C HIS A 216 -0.13 -2.37 -9.46
N ILE A 217 -0.27 -3.61 -9.92
CA ILE A 217 0.08 -4.04 -11.28
C ILE A 217 -0.96 -3.49 -12.25
N SER A 218 -0.52 -2.71 -13.23
CA SER A 218 -1.39 -2.12 -14.25
C SER A 218 -2.00 -3.20 -15.14
N GLN A 219 -3.32 -3.17 -15.30
CA GLN A 219 -4.03 -4.07 -16.21
C GLN A 219 -3.85 -3.73 -17.69
N GLN A 220 -3.35 -2.52 -18.01
CA GLN A 220 -3.17 -2.05 -19.38
C GLN A 220 -1.71 -1.98 -19.82
N ASN A 221 -0.80 -1.70 -18.90
CA ASN A 221 0.61 -1.45 -19.20
C ASN A 221 1.54 -2.46 -18.54
N ASN A 222 1.02 -3.59 -18.07
CA ASN A 222 1.78 -4.68 -17.50
C ASN A 222 1.08 -6.03 -17.76
N SER A 223 1.80 -7.11 -17.51
CA SER A 223 1.23 -8.44 -17.37
C SER A 223 1.87 -9.14 -16.16
N LEU A 224 1.18 -10.17 -15.68
CA LEU A 224 1.71 -10.98 -14.57
C LEU A 224 3.06 -11.60 -14.94
N GLU A 225 3.19 -12.10 -16.16
CA GLU A 225 4.38 -12.76 -16.68
C GLU A 225 5.57 -11.79 -16.75
N LEU A 226 5.35 -10.54 -17.19
CA LEU A 226 6.40 -9.51 -17.25
C LEU A 226 6.85 -9.07 -15.88
N ALA A 227 5.90 -8.89 -14.94
CA ALA A 227 6.24 -8.58 -13.55
C ALA A 227 7.02 -9.73 -12.90
N GLN A 228 6.59 -10.98 -13.10
CA GLN A 228 7.30 -12.18 -12.62
C GLN A 228 8.71 -12.28 -13.21
N ALA A 229 8.85 -12.13 -14.52
CA ALA A 229 10.14 -12.22 -15.19
C ALA A 229 11.14 -11.16 -14.70
N ALA A 230 10.68 -9.93 -14.47
CA ALA A 230 11.53 -8.85 -13.99
C ALA A 230 11.98 -9.04 -12.53
N LEU A 231 11.13 -9.62 -11.69
CA LEU A 231 11.39 -9.78 -10.25
C LEU A 231 12.05 -11.11 -9.89
N ALA A 232 11.89 -12.16 -10.69
CA ALA A 232 12.44 -13.49 -10.42
C ALA A 232 13.93 -13.50 -10.05
N PRO A 233 14.84 -12.74 -10.73
CA PRO A 233 16.27 -12.75 -10.39
C PRO A 233 16.59 -12.21 -8.99
N VAL A 234 15.73 -11.38 -8.41
CA VAL A 234 15.97 -10.68 -7.13
C VAL A 234 15.11 -11.20 -5.99
N THR A 235 14.25 -12.17 -6.26
CA THR A 235 13.32 -12.74 -5.26
C THR A 235 13.58 -14.22 -4.97
N ALA A 236 14.67 -14.79 -5.50
CA ALA A 236 14.96 -16.22 -5.37
C ALA A 236 15.11 -16.70 -3.92
N GLU A 237 15.53 -15.84 -3.00
CA GLU A 237 15.72 -16.14 -1.58
C GLU A 237 14.49 -15.76 -0.72
N VAL A 238 13.49 -15.08 -1.28
CA VAL A 238 12.27 -14.73 -0.56
C VAL A 238 11.39 -15.98 -0.39
N LYS A 239 10.97 -16.30 0.84
CA LYS A 239 10.22 -17.51 1.13
C LYS A 239 8.92 -17.62 0.34
N GLN A 240 8.22 -16.49 0.20
CA GLN A 240 6.96 -16.43 -0.53
C GLN A 240 6.83 -15.13 -1.31
N VAL A 241 6.61 -15.23 -2.61
CA VAL A 241 6.27 -14.11 -3.49
C VAL A 241 4.82 -14.26 -3.94
N THR A 242 4.01 -13.23 -3.70
CA THR A 242 2.58 -13.19 -4.05
C THR A 242 2.34 -12.01 -5.00
N PHE A 243 1.48 -12.19 -5.98
CA PHE A 243 1.08 -11.11 -6.90
C PHE A 243 -0.35 -10.73 -6.60
N ALA A 244 -0.54 -9.52 -6.11
CA ALA A 244 -1.86 -8.99 -5.80
C ALA A 244 -2.64 -8.66 -7.08
N CYS A 245 -3.95 -8.86 -7.06
CA CYS A 245 -4.80 -8.50 -8.19
C CYS A 245 -5.85 -7.45 -7.82
N GLN A 246 -6.36 -6.75 -8.84
CA GLN A 246 -7.37 -5.70 -8.66
C GLN A 246 -8.66 -6.20 -7.98
N ASN A 247 -9.09 -7.41 -8.29
CA ASN A 247 -10.42 -7.87 -7.89
C ASN A 247 -10.45 -8.51 -6.51
N GLN A 248 -9.39 -9.21 -6.12
CA GLN A 248 -9.33 -9.98 -4.88
C GLN A 248 -8.19 -9.56 -3.95
N GLY A 249 -7.26 -8.69 -4.41
CA GLY A 249 -6.06 -8.41 -3.63
C GLY A 249 -5.24 -9.68 -3.39
N PHE A 250 -5.01 -10.00 -2.13
CA PHE A 250 -4.40 -11.26 -1.64
C PHE A 250 -4.95 -11.64 -0.26
N ASP A 251 -4.90 -12.92 0.06
CA ASP A 251 -5.37 -13.46 1.33
C ASP A 251 -4.35 -13.24 2.46
N TRP A 252 -4.75 -13.54 3.71
CA TRP A 252 -3.92 -13.33 4.88
C TRP A 252 -2.55 -13.99 4.78
N LEU A 253 -1.49 -13.19 4.97
CA LEU A 253 -0.11 -13.60 5.13
C LEU A 253 0.32 -13.27 6.57
N SER A 254 0.91 -14.24 7.25
CA SER A 254 1.37 -14.11 8.65
C SER A 254 2.87 -13.97 8.71
N VAL A 255 3.34 -12.97 9.44
CA VAL A 255 4.76 -12.69 9.69
C VAL A 255 5.12 -13.26 11.06
N SER A 256 6.20 -14.02 11.16
CA SER A 256 6.59 -14.75 12.36
C SER A 256 8.09 -14.67 12.65
#